data_5a7492bf35f9d6d832f5699ab30362f6
#
_entry.id   5a7492bf35f9d6d832f5699ab30362f6
#
_cell.length_a   1.000
_cell.length_b   1.000
_cell.length_c   1.000
_cell.angle_alpha   90.00
_cell.angle_beta   90.00
_cell.angle_gamma   90.00
#
_symmetry.space_group_name_H-M   'P 1'
#
loop_
_entity.id
_entity.type
_entity.pdbx_description
1 polymer ?
#
loop_
_entity_poly.entity_id
_entity_poly.type
_entity_poly.pdbx_seq_one_letter_code
_entity_poly.pdbx_strand_id
1 'polypeptide(L)'
;VAFGAGTAPLAGCDLFDRDDEPTPAPDPLRPIVDESLGLAAAYRESAVTHPDLAGRLDPIAETHTAHATELARVIGVPLPSAPAVAPSTTPATDAAGTLAALRALEKTAQQSATAACASAPAERAALLGSIAAARATHQEALK
;
A
#
# COMPACT_ATOMS: atom_id res chain seq x y z
N VAL A 1 75.62 -16.05 18.97
CA VAL A 1 74.66 -16.28 17.86
C VAL A 1 73.36 -16.78 18.50
N ALA A 2 72.33 -15.91 18.61
CA ALA A 2 71.02 -16.27 19.11
C ALA A 2 70.01 -15.89 18.05
N PHE A 3 69.31 -16.91 17.47
CA PHE A 3 68.23 -16.73 16.54
C PHE A 3 66.95 -16.54 17.34
N GLY A 4 66.35 -15.34 17.26
CA GLY A 4 65.01 -15.04 17.75
C GLY A 4 64.02 -15.38 16.66
N ALA A 5 63.17 -16.39 16.90
CA ALA A 5 62.02 -16.70 16.05
C ALA A 5 60.85 -15.75 16.39
N GLY A 6 60.57 -14.81 15.51
CA GLY A 6 59.38 -13.96 15.60
C GLY A 6 58.15 -14.72 15.11
N THR A 7 57.23 -15.02 16.00
CA THR A 7 55.89 -15.49 15.65
C THR A 7 55.03 -14.29 15.26
N ALA A 8 54.70 -14.15 13.97
CA ALA A 8 53.69 -13.21 13.51
C ALA A 8 52.29 -13.74 13.87
N PRO A 9 51.43 -12.95 14.52
CA PRO A 9 50.03 -13.32 14.67
C PRO A 9 49.38 -13.23 13.31
N LEU A 10 48.83 -14.36 12.84
CA LEU A 10 47.86 -14.38 11.75
C LEU A 10 46.62 -13.64 12.24
N ALA A 11 46.42 -12.40 11.80
CA ALA A 11 45.15 -11.70 11.92
C ALA A 11 44.15 -12.52 11.11
N GLY A 12 43.32 -13.29 11.81
CA GLY A 12 42.16 -13.96 11.23
C GLY A 12 41.27 -12.89 10.61
N CYS A 13 41.00 -13.01 9.31
CA CYS A 13 39.99 -12.19 8.64
C CYS A 13 38.68 -12.47 9.32
N ASP A 14 38.08 -11.44 9.87
CA ASP A 14 36.72 -11.36 10.35
C ASP A 14 35.73 -11.48 9.15
N LEU A 15 35.71 -12.67 8.54
CA LEU A 15 34.86 -13.00 7.40
C LEU A 15 33.44 -13.43 7.83
N PHE A 16 33.18 -13.44 9.14
CA PHE A 16 31.90 -13.90 9.70
C PHE A 16 31.20 -12.88 10.60
N ASP A 17 31.78 -11.70 10.83
CA ASP A 17 31.05 -10.57 11.38
C ASP A 17 30.28 -9.90 10.24
N ARG A 18 29.22 -10.57 9.77
CA ARG A 18 28.11 -9.85 9.19
C ARG A 18 27.43 -9.17 10.37
N ASP A 19 27.86 -7.93 10.62
CA ASP A 19 27.03 -7.00 11.36
C ASP A 19 25.62 -7.17 10.79
N ASP A 20 24.68 -7.61 11.63
CA ASP A 20 23.26 -7.62 11.31
C ASP A 20 22.87 -6.16 11.06
N GLU A 21 23.06 -5.71 9.82
CA GLU A 21 22.61 -4.39 9.41
C GLU A 21 21.10 -4.34 9.71
N PRO A 22 20.64 -3.43 10.58
CA PRO A 22 19.25 -3.43 10.98
C PRO A 22 18.39 -3.34 9.73
N THR A 23 17.47 -4.29 9.56
CA THR A 23 16.54 -4.30 8.44
C THR A 23 15.88 -2.93 8.35
N PRO A 24 16.00 -2.23 7.21
CA PRO A 24 15.43 -0.90 7.06
C PRO A 24 13.94 -0.89 7.45
N ALA A 25 13.53 0.11 8.22
CA ALA A 25 12.12 0.26 8.58
C ALA A 25 11.25 0.34 7.31
N PRO A 26 10.07 -0.29 7.30
CA PRO A 26 9.16 -0.19 6.16
C PRO A 26 8.85 1.26 5.82
N ASP A 27 8.74 1.57 4.52
CA ASP A 27 8.34 2.91 4.07
C ASP A 27 6.96 3.27 4.65
N PRO A 28 6.78 4.48 5.21
CA PRO A 28 5.51 4.90 5.83
C PRO A 28 4.32 4.94 4.87
N LEU A 29 4.54 4.92 3.55
CA LEU A 29 3.47 4.84 2.54
C LEU A 29 3.05 3.41 2.21
N ARG A 30 3.75 2.39 2.71
CA ARG A 30 3.37 0.99 2.47
C ARG A 30 1.91 0.68 2.87
N PRO A 31 1.40 1.15 4.01
CA PRO A 31 -0.01 0.95 4.35
C PRO A 31 -0.99 1.54 3.32
N ILE A 32 -0.65 2.65 2.66
CA ILE A 32 -1.50 3.26 1.62
C ILE A 32 -1.52 2.42 0.33
N VAL A 33 -0.40 1.76 0.00
CA VAL A 33 -0.36 0.76 -1.09
C VAL A 33 -1.32 -0.38 -0.79
N ASP A 34 -1.20 -0.98 0.38
CA ASP A 34 -2.00 -2.14 0.80
C ASP A 34 -3.49 -1.77 0.90
N GLU A 35 -3.82 -0.59 1.43
CA GLU A 35 -5.18 -0.03 1.47
C GLU A 35 -5.78 0.14 0.08
N SER A 36 -5.00 0.67 -0.88
CA SER A 36 -5.47 0.83 -2.26
C SER A 36 -5.75 -0.53 -2.93
N LEU A 37 -4.90 -1.53 -2.70
CA LEU A 37 -5.14 -2.89 -3.20
C LEU A 37 -6.38 -3.52 -2.56
N GLY A 38 -6.58 -3.33 -1.26
CA GLY A 38 -7.77 -3.78 -0.53
C GLY A 38 -9.05 -3.16 -1.07
N LEU A 39 -9.04 -1.85 -1.34
CA LEU A 39 -10.18 -1.17 -1.99
C LEU A 39 -10.45 -1.76 -3.37
N ALA A 40 -9.44 -1.92 -4.22
CA ALA A 40 -9.61 -2.53 -5.54
C ALA A 40 -10.26 -3.92 -5.46
N ALA A 41 -9.87 -4.73 -4.46
CA ALA A 41 -10.48 -6.03 -4.21
C ALA A 41 -11.95 -5.91 -3.78
N ALA A 42 -12.28 -5.00 -2.84
CA ALA A 42 -13.65 -4.77 -2.37
C ALA A 42 -14.60 -4.35 -3.51
N TYR A 43 -14.15 -3.47 -4.39
CA TYR A 43 -14.93 -3.05 -5.54
C TYR A 43 -15.18 -4.19 -6.52
N ARG A 44 -14.17 -5.01 -6.85
CA ARG A 44 -14.32 -6.18 -7.72
C ARG A 44 -15.27 -7.23 -7.13
N GLU A 45 -15.15 -7.53 -5.84
CA GLU A 45 -16.04 -8.45 -5.14
C GLU A 45 -17.49 -7.93 -5.17
N SER A 46 -17.68 -6.63 -4.94
CA SER A 46 -18.97 -5.98 -5.02
C SER A 46 -19.57 -6.03 -6.44
N ALA A 47 -18.75 -5.84 -7.48
CA ALA A 47 -19.19 -5.95 -8.87
C ALA A 47 -19.60 -7.38 -9.26
N VAL A 48 -18.91 -8.39 -8.71
CA VAL A 48 -19.32 -9.81 -8.89
C VAL A 48 -20.65 -10.10 -8.19
N THR A 49 -20.84 -9.57 -6.98
CA THR A 49 -22.05 -9.77 -6.19
C THR A 49 -23.26 -9.02 -6.78
N HIS A 50 -23.01 -7.84 -7.36
CA HIS A 50 -24.04 -6.98 -7.97
C HIS A 50 -23.61 -6.62 -9.41
N PRO A 51 -23.84 -7.49 -10.40
CA PRO A 51 -23.39 -7.28 -11.77
C PRO A 51 -23.96 -6.04 -12.46
N ASP A 52 -25.11 -5.58 -12.04
CA ASP A 52 -25.76 -4.33 -12.47
C ASP A 52 -24.97 -3.08 -12.07
N LEU A 53 -24.13 -3.19 -11.04
CA LEU A 53 -23.23 -2.12 -10.61
C LEU A 53 -21.84 -2.18 -11.24
N ALA A 54 -21.49 -3.27 -11.96
CA ALA A 54 -20.14 -3.50 -12.47
C ALA A 54 -19.61 -2.33 -13.31
N GLY A 55 -20.45 -1.81 -14.24
CA GLY A 55 -20.07 -0.66 -15.07
C GLY A 55 -19.70 0.61 -14.29
N ARG A 56 -20.16 0.72 -13.03
CA ARG A 56 -19.83 1.84 -12.12
C ARG A 56 -18.66 1.51 -11.21
N LEU A 57 -18.53 0.27 -10.76
CA LEU A 57 -17.54 -0.15 -9.76
C LEU A 57 -16.19 -0.52 -10.37
N ASP A 58 -16.14 -1.16 -11.54
CA ASP A 58 -14.91 -1.60 -12.18
C ASP A 58 -13.93 -0.45 -12.48
N PRO A 59 -14.36 0.71 -13.04
CA PRO A 59 -13.43 1.83 -13.25
C PRO A 59 -12.81 2.37 -11.97
N ILE A 60 -13.54 2.31 -10.84
CA ILE A 60 -13.03 2.72 -9.54
C ILE A 60 -12.00 1.70 -9.04
N ALA A 61 -12.27 0.39 -9.20
CA ALA A 61 -11.31 -0.66 -8.87
C ALA A 61 -9.99 -0.52 -9.65
N GLU A 62 -10.07 -0.18 -10.95
CA GLU A 62 -8.89 0.09 -11.78
C GLU A 62 -8.11 1.31 -11.28
N THR A 63 -8.79 2.38 -10.87
CA THR A 63 -8.18 3.57 -10.30
C THR A 63 -7.40 3.23 -9.02
N HIS A 64 -7.96 2.43 -8.12
CA HIS A 64 -7.25 1.99 -6.91
C HIS A 64 -6.04 1.13 -7.23
N THR A 65 -6.12 0.27 -8.24
CA THR A 65 -4.96 -0.51 -8.71
C THR A 65 -3.85 0.40 -9.25
N ALA A 66 -4.21 1.44 -10.01
CA ALA A 66 -3.26 2.43 -10.50
C ALA A 66 -2.59 3.22 -9.36
N HIS A 67 -3.37 3.61 -8.33
CA HIS A 67 -2.84 4.27 -7.14
C HIS A 67 -1.81 3.38 -6.41
N ALA A 68 -2.13 2.09 -6.20
CA ALA A 68 -1.22 1.15 -5.56
C ALA A 68 0.07 0.97 -6.37
N THR A 69 -0.06 0.86 -7.69
CA THR A 69 1.07 0.70 -8.61
C THR A 69 2.01 1.90 -8.55
N GLU A 70 1.47 3.11 -8.62
CA GLU A 70 2.27 4.33 -8.59
C GLU A 70 2.92 4.55 -7.22
N LEU A 71 2.20 4.31 -6.12
CA LEU A 71 2.77 4.38 -4.78
C LEU A 71 3.91 3.37 -4.60
N ALA A 72 3.71 2.10 -5.02
CA ALA A 72 4.72 1.06 -4.93
C ALA A 72 5.98 1.43 -5.73
N ARG A 73 5.81 2.03 -6.92
CA ARG A 73 6.90 2.56 -7.74
C ARG A 73 7.67 3.65 -7.02
N VAL A 74 6.98 4.60 -6.38
CA VAL A 74 7.59 5.73 -5.66
C VAL A 74 8.40 5.28 -4.45
N ILE A 75 7.94 4.26 -3.73
CA ILE A 75 8.64 3.73 -2.55
C ILE A 75 9.62 2.59 -2.89
N GLY A 76 9.72 2.20 -4.16
CA GLY A 76 10.68 1.19 -4.61
C GLY A 76 10.37 -0.23 -4.15
N VAL A 77 9.10 -0.58 -3.93
CA VAL A 77 8.69 -1.93 -3.53
C VAL A 77 7.89 -2.63 -4.64
N PRO A 78 8.04 -3.96 -4.77
CA PRO A 78 7.18 -4.72 -5.67
C PRO A 78 5.75 -4.78 -5.11
N LEU A 79 4.76 -4.82 -6.02
CA LEU A 79 3.40 -5.16 -5.63
C LEU A 79 3.34 -6.62 -5.16
N PRO A 80 2.46 -6.95 -4.20
CA PRO A 80 2.23 -8.32 -3.78
C PRO A 80 1.80 -9.19 -4.96
N SER A 81 2.40 -10.37 -5.09
CA SER A 81 2.01 -11.36 -6.13
C SER A 81 0.71 -12.08 -5.79
N ALA A 82 0.32 -12.12 -4.52
CA ALA A 82 -0.94 -12.67 -4.08
C ALA A 82 -2.08 -11.65 -4.29
N PRO A 83 -3.30 -12.13 -4.61
CA PRO A 83 -4.48 -11.26 -4.66
C PRO A 83 -4.66 -10.52 -3.34
N ALA A 84 -4.99 -9.22 -3.43
CA ALA A 84 -5.35 -8.45 -2.26
C ALA A 84 -6.67 -8.96 -1.68
N VAL A 85 -6.77 -8.92 -0.35
CA VAL A 85 -8.01 -9.26 0.36
C VAL A 85 -8.80 -7.96 0.58
N ALA A 86 -10.10 -8.01 0.28
CA ALA A 86 -10.99 -6.89 0.56
C ALA A 86 -11.02 -6.61 2.08
N PRO A 87 -11.13 -5.34 2.50
CA PRO A 87 -11.33 -5.01 3.90
C PRO A 87 -12.59 -5.67 4.44
N SER A 88 -12.52 -6.21 5.66
CA SER A 88 -13.68 -6.81 6.31
C SER A 88 -14.75 -5.73 6.55
N THR A 89 -15.90 -5.91 5.93
CA THR A 89 -17.10 -5.10 6.17
C THR A 89 -18.24 -6.00 6.61
N THR A 90 -19.26 -5.43 7.24
CA THR A 90 -20.50 -6.17 7.46
C THR A 90 -21.11 -6.48 6.08
N PRO A 91 -21.41 -7.76 5.78
CA PRO A 91 -21.99 -8.11 4.49
C PRO A 91 -23.30 -7.33 4.25
N ALA A 92 -23.36 -6.60 3.15
CA ALA A 92 -24.56 -5.94 2.70
C ALA A 92 -25.35 -6.91 1.81
N THR A 93 -26.64 -6.99 2.03
CA THR A 93 -27.53 -7.92 1.32
C THR A 93 -28.12 -7.32 0.05
N ASP A 94 -28.01 -6.00 -0.14
CA ASP A 94 -28.54 -5.30 -1.29
C ASP A 94 -27.54 -4.28 -1.87
N ALA A 95 -27.83 -3.82 -3.08
CA ALA A 95 -26.98 -2.89 -3.82
C ALA A 95 -26.79 -1.55 -3.07
N ALA A 96 -27.84 -1.04 -2.42
CA ALA A 96 -27.77 0.23 -1.70
C ALA A 96 -26.85 0.12 -0.47
N GLY A 97 -26.96 -0.95 0.29
CA GLY A 97 -26.06 -1.25 1.42
C GLY A 97 -24.62 -1.45 0.96
N THR A 98 -24.40 -2.12 -0.16
CA THR A 98 -23.06 -2.30 -0.76
C THR A 98 -22.43 -0.95 -1.12
N LEU A 99 -23.18 -0.05 -1.80
CA LEU A 99 -22.69 1.28 -2.13
C LEU A 99 -22.39 2.12 -0.87
N ALA A 100 -23.22 1.98 0.17
CA ALA A 100 -22.98 2.66 1.44
C ALA A 100 -21.72 2.15 2.15
N ALA A 101 -21.47 0.84 2.13
CA ALA A 101 -20.27 0.23 2.68
C ALA A 101 -19.00 0.68 1.93
N LEU A 102 -19.02 0.64 0.60
CA LEU A 102 -17.91 1.12 -0.22
C LEU A 102 -17.63 2.61 0.02
N ARG A 103 -18.66 3.43 0.17
CA ARG A 103 -18.49 4.86 0.50
C ARG A 103 -17.84 5.07 1.86
N ALA A 104 -18.16 4.24 2.85
CA ALA A 104 -17.53 4.30 4.17
C ALA A 104 -16.05 3.93 4.10
N LEU A 105 -15.68 2.91 3.32
CA LEU A 105 -14.29 2.54 3.05
C LEU A 105 -13.53 3.69 2.37
N GLU A 106 -14.10 4.29 1.34
CA GLU A 106 -13.49 5.45 0.65
C GLU A 106 -13.24 6.63 1.59
N LYS A 107 -14.21 6.90 2.48
CA LYS A 107 -14.05 7.98 3.47
C LYS A 107 -12.87 7.73 4.40
N THR A 108 -12.75 6.53 4.93
CA THR A 108 -11.62 6.15 5.79
C THR A 108 -10.30 6.26 5.03
N ALA A 109 -10.26 5.71 3.84
CA ALA A 109 -9.08 5.73 2.99
C ALA A 109 -8.68 7.16 2.54
N GLN A 110 -9.64 8.02 2.26
CA GLN A 110 -9.38 9.45 2.00
C GLN A 110 -8.70 10.12 3.19
N GLN A 111 -9.17 9.85 4.40
CA GLN A 111 -8.57 10.39 5.62
C GLN A 111 -7.12 9.91 5.79
N SER A 112 -6.84 8.63 5.55
CA SER A 112 -5.49 8.06 5.56
C SER A 112 -4.57 8.78 4.56
N ALA A 113 -5.01 8.93 3.30
CA ALA A 113 -4.23 9.60 2.26
C ALA A 113 -4.00 11.09 2.59
N THR A 114 -5.00 11.77 3.16
CA THR A 114 -4.89 13.18 3.59
C THR A 114 -3.86 13.33 4.72
N ALA A 115 -3.91 12.46 5.73
CA ALA A 115 -2.94 12.46 6.81
C ALA A 115 -1.52 12.18 6.32
N ALA A 116 -1.36 11.19 5.44
CA ALA A 116 -0.09 10.88 4.80
C ALA A 116 0.44 12.07 3.98
N CYS A 117 -0.43 12.74 3.21
CA CYS A 117 -0.08 13.93 2.44
C CYS A 117 0.47 15.06 3.33
N ALA A 118 -0.16 15.31 4.47
CA ALA A 118 0.25 16.36 5.41
C ALA A 118 1.62 16.12 6.04
N SER A 119 2.06 14.87 6.14
CA SER A 119 3.34 14.48 6.74
C SER A 119 4.43 14.09 5.72
N ALA A 120 4.08 14.00 4.45
CA ALA A 120 4.98 13.55 3.39
C ALA A 120 5.95 14.66 2.94
N PRO A 121 7.17 14.30 2.49
CA PRO A 121 8.02 15.22 1.73
C PRO A 121 7.31 15.75 0.48
N ALA A 122 7.68 16.94 0.03
CA ALA A 122 7.00 17.66 -1.05
C ALA A 122 6.84 16.83 -2.35
N GLU A 123 7.87 16.03 -2.70
CA GLU A 123 7.86 15.17 -3.89
C GLU A 123 6.82 14.04 -3.83
N ARG A 124 6.36 13.65 -2.64
CA ARG A 124 5.32 12.63 -2.43
C ARG A 124 3.95 13.23 -2.13
N ALA A 125 3.92 14.45 -1.58
CA ALA A 125 2.69 15.12 -1.16
C ALA A 125 1.71 15.32 -2.32
N ALA A 126 2.20 15.68 -3.51
CA ALA A 126 1.36 15.89 -4.70
C ALA A 126 0.60 14.61 -5.11
N LEU A 127 1.28 13.45 -5.10
CA LEU A 127 0.64 12.15 -5.39
C LEU A 127 -0.41 11.81 -4.34
N LEU A 128 -0.08 11.94 -3.06
CA LEU A 128 -1.00 11.64 -1.96
C LEU A 128 -2.22 12.56 -1.96
N GLY A 129 -2.04 13.85 -2.25
CA GLY A 129 -3.12 14.80 -2.41
C GLY A 129 -4.04 14.44 -3.58
N SER A 130 -3.48 14.00 -4.70
CA SER A 130 -4.25 13.50 -5.85
C SER A 130 -5.06 12.26 -5.50
N ILE A 131 -4.47 11.29 -4.77
CA ILE A 131 -5.15 10.09 -4.31
C ILE A 131 -6.30 10.45 -3.34
N ALA A 132 -6.08 11.36 -2.40
CA ALA A 132 -7.11 11.82 -1.48
C ALA A 132 -8.28 12.49 -2.22
N ALA A 133 -8.00 13.30 -3.24
CA ALA A 133 -9.02 13.95 -4.07
C ALA A 133 -9.82 12.93 -4.91
N ALA A 134 -9.15 11.94 -5.51
CA ALA A 134 -9.81 10.87 -6.24
C ALA A 134 -10.77 10.08 -5.32
N ARG A 135 -10.35 9.72 -4.12
CA ARG A 135 -11.18 9.02 -3.12
C ARG A 135 -12.40 9.85 -2.69
N ALA A 136 -12.26 11.17 -2.59
CA ALA A 136 -13.42 12.06 -2.36
C ALA A 136 -14.41 12.03 -3.54
N THR A 137 -13.89 12.01 -4.78
CA THR A 137 -14.71 11.89 -5.98
C THR A 137 -15.43 10.54 -6.05
N HIS A 138 -14.79 9.44 -5.66
CA HIS A 138 -15.41 8.12 -5.58
C HIS A 138 -16.59 8.11 -4.60
N GLN A 139 -16.48 8.77 -3.44
CA GLN A 139 -17.60 8.90 -2.50
C GLN A 139 -18.83 9.57 -3.13
N GLU A 140 -18.63 10.59 -3.96
CA GLU A 140 -19.72 11.23 -4.69
C GLU A 140 -20.29 10.30 -5.78
N ALA A 141 -19.42 9.60 -6.50
CA ALA A 141 -19.82 8.63 -7.50
C ALA A 141 -20.62 7.45 -6.94
N LEU A 142 -20.58 7.18 -5.65
CA LEU A 142 -21.31 6.11 -4.96
C LEU A 142 -22.68 6.58 -4.36
N LYS A 143 -23.08 7.82 -4.56
CA LYS A 143 -24.42 8.32 -4.18
C LYS A 143 -25.44 7.91 -5.25
#